data_b447800ce6cd51d0b6bf65912a1bfe69
#
_entry.id   b447800ce6cd51d0b6bf65912a1bfe69
#
_cell.length_a   1.000
_cell.length_b   1.000
_cell.length_c   1.000
_cell.angle_alpha   90.00
_cell.angle_beta   90.00
_cell.angle_gamma   90.00
#
_symmetry.space_group_name_H-M   'P 1'
#
loop_
_entity.id
_entity.type
_entity.pdbx_description
1 polymer ?
#
loop_
_entity_poly.entity_id
_entity_poly.type
_entity_poly.pdbx_seq_one_letter_code
_entity_poly.pdbx_strand_id
1 'polypeptide(L)'
;MARKFQIGVMGSAADLKYSKEVERAAYEVGRLIAEEGGILFFGAEKDSGSLSTAACRGAKDAGGLTVGITYGKGKDVWEKDADIIIPCGLERGGGRETVLVTGCDAVIAISGGSGTLTELPVAYQADI
;
A
#
# COMPACT_ATOMS: atom_id res chain seq x y z
N MET A 1 -26.14 -0.43 2.30
CA MET A 1 -24.94 0.14 2.94
C MET A 1 -23.90 0.44 1.88
N ALA A 2 -23.34 1.64 1.91
CA ALA A 2 -22.32 2.02 0.94
C ALA A 2 -21.00 1.29 1.21
N ARG A 3 -20.30 0.92 0.13
CA ARG A 3 -18.96 0.34 0.22
C ARG A 3 -17.98 1.41 0.71
N LYS A 4 -17.02 1.03 1.56
CA LYS A 4 -15.97 1.94 2.01
C LYS A 4 -14.99 2.22 0.86
N PHE A 5 -14.40 3.42 0.85
CA PHE A 5 -13.34 3.74 -0.10
C PHE A 5 -12.08 2.93 0.19
N GLN A 6 -11.50 2.41 -0.87
CA GLN A 6 -10.26 1.65 -0.85
C GLN A 6 -9.15 2.54 -1.38
N ILE A 7 -8.23 2.94 -0.50
CA ILE A 7 -7.20 3.92 -0.82
C ILE A 7 -5.84 3.25 -0.78
N GLY A 8 -5.14 3.27 -1.90
CA GLY A 8 -3.79 2.72 -1.99
C GLY A 8 -2.74 3.75 -1.59
N VAL A 9 -1.75 3.33 -0.81
CA VAL A 9 -0.59 4.16 -0.51
C VAL A 9 0.64 3.46 -1.05
N MET A 10 1.38 4.16 -1.90
CA MET A 10 2.55 3.67 -2.61
C MET A 10 3.73 4.57 -2.31
N GLY A 11 4.91 3.99 -2.21
CA GLY A 11 6.08 4.80 -1.89
C GLY A 11 7.37 4.00 -1.91
N SER A 12 8.45 4.68 -1.53
CA SER A 12 9.78 4.10 -1.54
C SER A 12 9.89 2.87 -0.66
N ALA A 13 10.54 1.83 -1.17
CA ALA A 13 10.97 0.70 -0.39
C ALA A 13 12.14 1.10 0.52
N ALA A 14 12.41 0.29 1.54
CA ALA A 14 13.42 0.61 2.55
C ALA A 14 14.82 0.81 1.98
N ASP A 15 15.16 0.14 0.90
CA ASP A 15 16.46 0.25 0.23
C ASP A 15 16.69 1.62 -0.44
N LEU A 16 15.66 2.40 -0.64
CA LEU A 16 15.75 3.76 -1.22
C LEU A 16 16.03 4.84 -0.18
N LYS A 17 16.18 4.48 1.08
CA LYS A 17 16.66 5.36 2.18
C LYS A 17 15.90 6.68 2.30
N TYR A 18 14.62 6.61 2.54
CA TYR A 18 13.82 7.81 2.79
C TYR A 18 14.06 8.39 4.20
N SER A 19 13.74 9.68 4.37
CA SER A 19 13.93 10.37 5.63
C SER A 19 12.87 10.01 6.68
N LYS A 20 13.17 10.31 7.94
CA LYS A 20 12.21 10.16 9.04
C LYS A 20 10.98 11.04 8.87
N GLU A 21 11.13 12.22 8.28
CA GLU A 21 10.03 13.14 8.03
C GLU A 21 9.07 12.57 6.99
N VAL A 22 9.61 11.97 5.92
CA VAL A 22 8.80 11.34 4.87
C VAL A 22 8.10 10.11 5.42
N GLU A 23 8.79 9.32 6.25
CA GLU A 23 8.17 8.17 6.92
C GLU A 23 7.01 8.60 7.81
N ARG A 24 7.19 9.69 8.58
CA ARG A 24 6.12 10.24 9.42
C ARG A 24 4.94 10.73 8.58
N ALA A 25 5.21 11.37 7.44
CA ALA A 25 4.15 11.79 6.52
C ALA A 25 3.33 10.59 6.02
N ALA A 26 4.01 9.50 5.66
CA ALA A 26 3.33 8.28 5.24
C ALA A 26 2.47 7.70 6.37
N TYR A 27 2.99 7.65 7.58
CA TYR A 27 2.24 7.23 8.77
C TYR A 27 0.97 8.09 8.95
N GLU A 28 1.10 9.41 8.86
CA GLU A 28 -0.03 10.33 9.02
C GLU A 28 -1.07 10.16 7.90
N VAL A 29 -0.64 9.91 6.68
CA VAL A 29 -1.56 9.62 5.57
C VAL A 29 -2.39 8.38 5.90
N GLY A 30 -1.75 7.32 6.37
CA GLY A 30 -2.47 6.11 6.77
C GLY A 30 -3.46 6.36 7.90
N ARG A 31 -3.05 7.11 8.90
CA ARG A 31 -3.91 7.48 10.03
C ARG A 31 -5.15 8.24 9.56
N LEU A 32 -4.96 9.22 8.66
CA LEU A 32 -6.05 10.02 8.12
C LEU A 32 -7.02 9.19 7.27
N ILE A 33 -6.51 8.26 6.47
CA ILE A 33 -7.36 7.35 5.69
C ILE A 33 -8.31 6.60 6.63
N ALA A 34 -7.77 6.05 7.71
CA ALA A 34 -8.56 5.30 8.68
C ALA A 34 -9.56 6.20 9.40
N GLU A 35 -9.16 7.40 9.82
CA GLU A 35 -10.06 8.35 10.49
C GLU A 35 -11.23 8.76 9.61
N GLU A 36 -11.01 8.86 8.30
CA GLU A 36 -12.07 9.19 7.35
C GLU A 36 -12.92 7.97 6.93
N GLY A 37 -12.66 6.82 7.53
CA GLY A 37 -13.44 5.61 7.29
C GLY A 37 -13.01 4.81 6.06
N GLY A 38 -11.86 5.14 5.47
CA GLY A 38 -11.33 4.39 4.34
C GLY A 38 -10.59 3.12 4.75
N ILE A 39 -10.38 2.24 3.78
CA ILE A 39 -9.57 1.03 3.91
C ILE A 39 -8.23 1.29 3.23
N LEU A 40 -7.14 1.04 3.92
CA LEU A 40 -5.80 1.25 3.36
C LEU A 40 -5.33 0.00 2.62
N PHE A 41 -4.93 0.18 1.36
CA PHE A 41 -4.31 -0.86 0.54
C PHE A 41 -2.83 -0.53 0.35
N PHE A 42 -1.97 -1.53 0.40
CA PHE A 42 -0.54 -1.33 0.20
C PHE A 42 0.11 -2.57 -0.42
N GLY A 43 1.27 -2.36 -1.04
CA GLY A 43 2.09 -3.46 -1.53
C GLY A 43 2.88 -4.06 -0.38
N ALA A 44 2.56 -5.29 -0.01
CA ALA A 44 3.23 -5.97 1.10
C ALA A 44 4.42 -6.78 0.58
N GLU A 45 5.55 -6.65 1.27
CA GLU A 45 6.78 -7.36 0.96
C GLU A 45 7.08 -8.38 2.04
N LYS A 46 7.84 -9.41 1.68
CA LYS A 46 8.19 -10.48 2.60
C LYS A 46 9.32 -10.07 3.55
N ASP A 47 10.32 -9.38 3.04
CA ASP A 47 11.61 -9.24 3.71
C ASP A 47 11.90 -7.84 4.23
N SER A 48 11.11 -6.84 3.88
CA SER A 48 11.39 -5.45 4.26
C SER A 48 10.15 -4.58 4.30
N GLY A 49 10.27 -3.45 4.98
CA GLY A 49 9.24 -2.42 5.00
C GLY A 49 9.39 -1.41 3.88
N SER A 50 8.50 -0.42 3.90
CA SER A 50 8.48 0.67 2.92
C SER A 50 7.70 1.84 3.50
N LEU A 51 7.56 2.93 2.74
CA LEU A 51 6.67 4.03 3.14
C LEU A 51 5.22 3.55 3.23
N SER A 52 4.80 2.63 2.37
CA SER A 52 3.44 2.09 2.44
C SER A 52 3.21 1.27 3.72
N THR A 53 4.24 0.60 4.26
CA THR A 53 4.09 -0.09 5.55
C THR A 53 4.01 0.90 6.72
N ALA A 54 4.66 2.07 6.62
CA ALA A 54 4.48 3.13 7.62
C ALA A 54 3.02 3.63 7.60
N ALA A 55 2.44 3.78 6.43
CA ALA A 55 1.01 4.12 6.30
C ALA A 55 0.12 3.04 6.90
N CYS A 56 0.47 1.76 6.71
CA CYS A 56 -0.25 0.65 7.31
C CYS A 56 -0.30 0.78 8.84
N ARG A 57 0.83 1.07 9.47
CA ARG A 57 0.88 1.26 10.92
C ARG A 57 0.02 2.44 11.37
N GLY A 58 0.06 3.55 10.63
CA GLY A 58 -0.77 4.71 10.93
C GLY A 58 -2.26 4.37 10.89
N ALA A 59 -2.68 3.64 9.88
CA ALA A 59 -4.06 3.21 9.75
C ALA A 59 -4.46 2.28 10.91
N LYS A 60 -3.59 1.35 11.27
CA LYS A 60 -3.88 0.42 12.39
C LYS A 60 -3.96 1.16 13.72
N ASP A 61 -3.09 2.11 13.95
CA ASP A 61 -3.11 2.89 15.19
C ASP A 61 -4.40 3.71 15.32
N ALA A 62 -5.01 4.07 14.21
CA ALA A 62 -6.31 4.76 14.18
C ALA A 62 -7.52 3.80 14.11
N GLY A 63 -7.29 2.51 14.25
CA GLY A 63 -8.37 1.51 14.26
C GLY A 63 -8.89 1.14 12.87
N GLY A 64 -8.15 1.45 11.80
CA GLY A 64 -8.57 1.16 10.44
C GLY A 64 -8.30 -0.27 10.00
N LEU A 65 -8.89 -0.63 8.86
CA LEU A 65 -8.67 -1.91 8.20
C LEU A 65 -7.56 -1.76 7.15
N THR A 66 -6.66 -2.73 7.07
CA THR A 66 -5.52 -2.69 6.16
C THR A 66 -5.45 -3.96 5.31
N VAL A 67 -5.13 -3.78 4.02
CA VAL A 67 -5.07 -4.87 3.05
C VAL A 67 -3.73 -4.79 2.32
N GLY A 68 -2.93 -5.83 2.43
CA GLY A 68 -1.66 -5.96 1.73
C GLY A 68 -1.77 -6.89 0.54
N ILE A 69 -1.24 -6.48 -0.60
CA ILE A 69 -1.18 -7.30 -1.81
C ILE A 69 0.24 -7.79 -2.00
N THR A 70 0.43 -9.11 -2.09
CA THR A 70 1.75 -9.71 -2.20
C THR A 70 1.99 -10.34 -3.56
N TYR A 71 3.25 -10.64 -3.84
CA TYR A 71 3.64 -11.50 -4.96
C TYR A 71 3.37 -12.97 -4.61
N GLY A 72 3.29 -13.81 -5.64
CA GLY A 72 3.17 -15.26 -5.47
C GLY A 72 1.93 -15.67 -4.72
N LYS A 73 2.06 -16.73 -3.93
CA LYS A 73 0.93 -17.35 -3.21
C LYS A 73 1.05 -17.20 -1.69
N GLY A 74 2.15 -16.66 -1.21
CA GLY A 74 2.41 -16.58 0.23
C GLY A 74 1.69 -15.44 0.91
N LYS A 75 1.42 -15.61 2.19
CA LYS A 75 0.80 -14.58 3.03
C LYS A 75 1.72 -14.14 4.17
N ASP A 76 2.94 -14.66 4.19
CA ASP A 76 3.92 -14.23 5.18
C ASP A 76 4.57 -12.93 4.71
N VAL A 77 4.34 -11.86 5.46
CA VAL A 77 4.80 -10.52 5.11
C VAL A 77 5.57 -9.90 6.27
N TRP A 78 6.43 -8.94 5.95
CA TRP A 78 7.23 -8.23 6.92
C TRP A 78 6.35 -7.39 7.87
N GLU A 79 5.31 -6.73 7.33
CA GLU A 79 4.43 -5.88 8.11
C GLU A 79 3.33 -6.70 8.78
N LYS A 80 3.43 -6.86 10.10
CA LYS A 80 2.50 -7.69 10.86
C LYS A 80 1.19 -6.97 11.23
N ASP A 81 1.09 -5.67 10.95
CA ASP A 81 -0.13 -4.89 11.20
C ASP A 81 -1.15 -4.99 10.06
N ALA A 82 -0.85 -5.74 9.00
CA ALA A 82 -1.81 -5.97 7.94
C ALA A 82 -2.92 -6.91 8.42
N ASP A 83 -4.17 -6.51 8.22
CA ASP A 83 -5.32 -7.32 8.59
C ASP A 83 -5.61 -8.42 7.57
N ILE A 84 -5.51 -8.08 6.30
CA ILE A 84 -5.82 -8.97 5.19
C ILE A 84 -4.63 -9.00 4.24
N ILE A 85 -4.20 -10.19 3.86
CA ILE A 85 -3.16 -10.37 2.86
C ILE A 85 -3.78 -11.09 1.66
N ILE A 86 -3.66 -10.47 0.49
CA ILE A 86 -4.14 -11.03 -0.76
C ILE A 86 -2.96 -11.30 -1.68
N PRO A 87 -2.56 -12.58 -1.86
CA PRO A 87 -1.53 -12.92 -2.84
C PRO A 87 -2.10 -12.73 -4.25
N CYS A 88 -1.32 -12.10 -5.13
CA CYS A 88 -1.78 -11.91 -6.51
C CYS A 88 -1.54 -13.13 -7.41
N GLY A 89 -0.77 -14.09 -6.95
CA GLY A 89 -0.45 -15.29 -7.72
C GLY A 89 0.63 -15.11 -8.77
N LEU A 90 1.17 -13.90 -8.92
CA LEU A 90 2.15 -13.55 -9.95
C LEU A 90 3.49 -13.24 -9.31
N GLU A 91 4.56 -13.49 -10.06
CA GLU A 91 5.91 -13.18 -9.60
C GLU A 91 6.21 -11.68 -9.73
N ARG A 92 7.32 -11.24 -9.13
CA ARG A 92 7.78 -9.86 -9.22
C ARG A 92 7.88 -9.43 -10.69
N GLY A 93 7.30 -8.29 -11.01
CA GLY A 93 7.18 -7.81 -12.38
C GLY A 93 6.03 -8.40 -13.16
N GLY A 94 5.27 -9.33 -12.57
CA GLY A 94 4.17 -10.03 -13.23
C GLY A 94 2.80 -9.41 -13.07
N GLY A 95 2.68 -8.30 -12.32
CA GLY A 95 1.40 -7.58 -12.24
C GLY A 95 0.82 -7.36 -10.85
N ARG A 96 1.59 -7.59 -9.76
CA ARG A 96 1.12 -7.27 -8.40
C ARG A 96 0.66 -5.81 -8.34
N GLU A 97 1.40 -4.92 -8.98
CA GLU A 97 1.10 -3.49 -9.03
C GLU A 97 -0.25 -3.24 -9.69
N THR A 98 -0.57 -3.96 -10.75
CA THR A 98 -1.86 -3.84 -11.43
C THR A 98 -3.00 -4.27 -10.50
N VAL A 99 -2.86 -5.41 -9.82
CA VAL A 99 -3.87 -5.90 -8.88
C VAL A 99 -4.07 -4.90 -7.75
N LEU A 100 -2.98 -4.40 -7.18
CA LEU A 100 -3.02 -3.41 -6.10
C LEU A 100 -3.77 -2.15 -6.54
N VAL A 101 -3.37 -1.55 -7.65
CA VAL A 101 -3.92 -0.27 -8.11
C VAL A 101 -5.38 -0.41 -8.52
N THR A 102 -5.72 -1.44 -9.30
CA THR A 102 -7.11 -1.62 -9.75
C THR A 102 -8.05 -1.99 -8.60
N GLY A 103 -7.50 -2.48 -7.49
CA GLY A 103 -8.27 -2.71 -6.27
C GLY A 103 -8.62 -1.44 -5.50
N CYS A 104 -8.08 -0.28 -5.90
CA CYS A 104 -8.26 0.98 -5.18
C CYS A 104 -9.21 1.93 -5.90
N ASP A 105 -9.90 2.75 -5.11
CA ASP A 105 -10.69 3.87 -5.63
C ASP A 105 -9.80 5.09 -5.92
N ALA A 106 -8.72 5.23 -5.17
CA ALA A 106 -7.72 6.29 -5.36
C ALA A 106 -6.37 5.80 -4.83
N VAL A 107 -5.31 6.42 -5.30
CA VAL A 107 -3.95 6.10 -4.84
C VAL A 107 -3.21 7.37 -4.43
N ILE A 108 -2.37 7.25 -3.42
CA ILE A 108 -1.49 8.31 -2.93
C ILE A 108 -0.06 7.80 -3.06
N ALA A 109 0.75 8.53 -3.81
CA ALA A 109 2.16 8.18 -4.01
C ALA A 109 3.04 9.11 -3.17
N ILE A 110 3.94 8.52 -2.39
CA ILE A 110 4.87 9.25 -1.52
C ILE A 110 6.28 8.82 -1.91
N SER A 111 7.00 9.69 -2.64
CA SER A 111 8.30 9.32 -3.18
C SER A 111 8.18 8.07 -4.06
N GLY A 112 9.22 7.26 -4.20
CA GLY A 112 9.08 5.98 -4.86
C GLY A 112 10.22 5.62 -5.79
N GLY A 113 10.20 4.38 -6.24
CA GLY A 113 11.12 3.81 -7.20
C GLY A 113 10.39 3.26 -8.43
N SER A 114 10.94 2.23 -9.04
CA SER A 114 10.39 1.64 -10.27
C SER A 114 8.99 1.06 -10.07
N GLY A 115 8.71 0.48 -8.90
CA GLY A 115 7.38 -0.06 -8.60
C GLY A 115 6.32 1.04 -8.59
N THR A 116 6.59 2.15 -7.90
CA THR A 116 5.69 3.31 -7.87
C THR A 116 5.53 3.90 -9.27
N LEU A 117 6.61 3.98 -10.04
CA LEU A 117 6.55 4.43 -11.43
C LEU A 117 5.64 3.53 -12.28
N THR A 118 5.65 2.23 -12.04
CA THR A 118 4.75 1.29 -12.71
C THR A 118 3.30 1.53 -12.30
N GLU A 119 3.06 1.77 -11.01
CA GLU A 119 1.72 1.92 -10.44
C GLU A 119 1.00 3.17 -10.93
N LEU A 120 1.71 4.28 -11.11
CA LEU A 120 1.09 5.55 -11.54
C LEU A 120 0.45 5.47 -12.93
N PRO A 121 1.14 4.96 -13.98
CA PRO A 121 0.50 4.78 -15.29
C PRO A 121 -0.70 3.83 -15.25
N VAL A 122 -0.64 2.76 -14.45
CA VAL A 122 -1.78 1.84 -14.29
C VAL A 122 -2.98 2.58 -13.71
N ALA A 123 -2.76 3.41 -12.68
CA ALA A 123 -3.82 4.23 -12.09
C ALA A 123 -4.43 5.17 -13.13
N TYR A 124 -3.59 5.84 -13.90
CA TYR A 124 -4.04 6.76 -14.95
C TYR A 124 -4.90 6.04 -15.99
N GLN A 125 -4.46 4.87 -16.47
CA GLN A 125 -5.21 4.10 -17.47
C GLN A 125 -6.53 3.56 -16.92
N ALA A 126 -6.61 3.34 -15.62
CA ALA A 126 -7.81 2.81 -14.96
C ALA A 126 -8.75 3.91 -14.44
N ASP A 127 -8.45 5.17 -14.73
CA ASP A 127 -9.22 6.34 -14.25
C ASP A 127 -9.29 6.42 -12.71
N ILE A 128 -8.18 6.06 -12.08
CA ILE A 128 -8.07 6.06 -10.61
C ILE A 128 -7.31 7.30 -10.12
#